data_e000e7b0b4c0cbb792e09e380e645a61
#
_entry.id   e000e7b0b4c0cbb792e09e380e645a61
#
_cell.length_a   1.000
_cell.length_b   1.000
_cell.length_c   1.000
_cell.angle_alpha   90.00
_cell.angle_beta   90.00
_cell.angle_gamma   90.00
#
_symmetry.space_group_name_H-M   'P 1'
#
loop_
_entity.id
_entity.type
_entity.pdbx_description
1 polymer ?
#
loop_
_entity_poly.entity_id
_entity_poly.type
_entity_poly.pdbx_seq_one_letter_code
_entity_poly.pdbx_strand_id
1 'polypeptide(L)'
;MASLKPLLSSFTNHQIKVWVLAPLLETSDANIDYYYDFSQSIAEYEKVFAELGIEWEWQPVTINDYACIIDLIAKEKDFAHKTPVVFNLCDGDEINGTPGISVVKLLEEKGLIYTGSDEYFYRITTSKIPMKKAFDKARVPSAKWKAIDDKEDIENIFESLGTPVIVKPSISGGSMGVGIKNVVHNQTELQEQVNKMFAGYRGWDLAADGLIAESFITGPEFTVLISGSYNNLKEAKIYTPVERVFHESLPEQEKFLSFDRLWEIYEEETPMPNEANFYEYALPDESLIDEIKKISWDAFVACKGCGYTRADIRMDKETGKLYVLEVNAQCGLSEDENYTSIGAILRFSNVSFTQLVAEIINDAFTRLSASQLKRRIA
;
A
#
# COMPACT_ATOMS: atom_id res chain seq x y z
N MET A 1 -3.65 11.71 -30.76
CA MET A 1 -2.38 11.74 -30.00
C MET A 1 -2.31 13.06 -29.25
N ALA A 2 -2.68 13.10 -28.00
CA ALA A 2 -2.49 14.27 -27.17
C ALA A 2 -0.97 14.36 -26.87
N SER A 3 -0.36 15.46 -27.30
CA SER A 3 1.03 15.78 -26.99
C SER A 3 1.20 15.75 -25.48
N LEU A 4 1.88 14.73 -24.93
CA LEU A 4 2.39 14.75 -23.58
C LEU A 4 3.27 16.00 -23.47
N LYS A 5 2.78 17.05 -22.79
CA LYS A 5 3.64 18.19 -22.42
C LYS A 5 4.83 17.63 -21.65
N PRO A 6 6.04 18.20 -21.80
CA PRO A 6 7.18 17.75 -21.04
C PRO A 6 6.82 17.81 -19.54
N LEU A 7 6.64 16.64 -18.95
CA LEU A 7 6.22 16.45 -17.56
C LEU A 7 7.32 16.86 -16.57
N LEU A 8 8.55 17.07 -17.06
CA LEU A 8 9.69 17.47 -16.26
C LEU A 8 10.09 18.90 -16.63
N SER A 9 9.70 19.88 -15.81
CA SER A 9 9.99 21.30 -16.06
C SER A 9 11.47 21.68 -15.97
N SER A 10 12.34 20.83 -15.47
CA SER A 10 13.76 21.11 -15.22
C SER A 10 14.75 20.13 -15.83
N PHE A 11 14.29 18.97 -16.34
CA PHE A 11 15.15 17.98 -16.99
C PHE A 11 14.49 17.46 -18.26
N THR A 12 15.28 17.23 -19.30
CA THR A 12 14.79 16.45 -20.46
C THR A 12 14.86 14.96 -20.10
N ASN A 13 13.95 14.16 -20.65
CA ASN A 13 13.89 12.71 -20.40
C ASN A 13 15.22 12.00 -20.68
N HIS A 14 16.04 12.52 -21.61
CA HIS A 14 17.37 11.99 -21.94
C HIS A 14 18.47 12.31 -20.92
N GLN A 15 18.20 13.18 -19.93
CA GLN A 15 19.13 13.57 -18.89
C GLN A 15 18.99 12.76 -17.60
N ILE A 16 18.03 11.85 -17.54
CA ILE A 16 17.81 10.99 -16.40
C ILE A 16 17.97 9.52 -16.76
N LYS A 17 18.33 8.69 -15.78
CA LYS A 17 18.21 7.24 -15.83
C LYS A 17 17.39 6.81 -14.62
N VAL A 18 16.37 5.98 -14.82
CA VAL A 18 15.52 5.47 -13.76
C VAL A 18 15.98 4.08 -13.35
N TRP A 19 16.22 3.89 -12.06
CA TRP A 19 16.46 2.62 -11.41
C TRP A 19 15.18 2.18 -10.70
N VAL A 20 14.53 1.13 -11.18
CA VAL A 20 13.37 0.55 -10.50
C VAL A 20 13.86 -0.45 -9.48
N LEU A 21 13.87 -0.05 -8.21
CA LEU A 21 14.23 -0.94 -7.10
C LEU A 21 13.03 -1.80 -6.71
N ALA A 22 13.13 -3.10 -6.91
CA ALA A 22 12.08 -4.05 -6.57
C ALA A 22 12.51 -4.92 -5.38
N PRO A 23 11.66 -5.09 -4.36
CA PRO A 23 11.99 -5.93 -3.21
C PRO A 23 12.04 -7.39 -3.63
N LEU A 24 13.02 -8.12 -3.14
CA LEU A 24 13.14 -9.56 -3.35
C LEU A 24 13.36 -10.26 -2.01
N LEU A 25 12.51 -11.25 -1.72
CA LEU A 25 12.65 -12.15 -0.60
C LEU A 25 13.18 -13.48 -1.11
N GLU A 26 14.36 -13.88 -0.66
CA GLU A 26 14.91 -15.21 -0.95
C GLU A 26 14.27 -16.23 0.02
N THR A 27 13.45 -17.12 -0.52
CA THR A 27 12.74 -18.13 0.26
C THR A 27 12.59 -19.44 -0.51
N SER A 28 12.43 -20.55 0.19
CA SER A 28 12.09 -21.84 -0.39
C SER A 28 10.57 -22.11 -0.39
N ASP A 29 9.75 -21.20 0.07
CA ASP A 29 8.29 -21.32 0.00
C ASP A 29 7.81 -20.94 -1.41
N ALA A 30 7.33 -21.95 -2.16
CA ALA A 30 6.89 -21.77 -3.55
C ALA A 30 5.75 -20.73 -3.69
N ASN A 31 4.89 -20.55 -2.67
CA ASN A 31 3.83 -19.56 -2.71
C ASN A 31 4.38 -18.14 -2.54
N ILE A 32 5.45 -17.98 -1.75
CA ILE A 32 6.12 -16.71 -1.60
C ILE A 32 6.92 -16.35 -2.85
N ASP A 33 7.54 -17.34 -3.51
CA ASP A 33 8.21 -17.13 -4.80
C ASP A 33 7.22 -16.61 -5.86
N TYR A 34 5.99 -17.14 -5.91
CA TYR A 34 4.94 -16.62 -6.79
C TYR A 34 4.54 -15.17 -6.45
N TYR A 35 4.47 -14.84 -5.17
CA TYR A 35 4.17 -13.49 -4.67
C TYR A 35 5.17 -12.44 -5.15
N TYR A 36 6.42 -12.84 -5.41
CA TYR A 36 7.50 -11.99 -5.91
C TYR A 36 7.82 -12.21 -7.40
N ASP A 37 6.90 -12.79 -8.18
CA ASP A 37 7.02 -12.80 -9.64
C ASP A 37 6.70 -11.41 -10.23
N PHE A 38 7.75 -10.70 -10.62
CA PHE A 38 7.63 -9.37 -11.21
C PHE A 38 7.60 -9.36 -12.75
N SER A 39 7.41 -10.50 -13.40
CA SER A 39 7.46 -10.59 -14.87
C SER A 39 6.46 -9.66 -15.56
N GLN A 40 5.23 -9.57 -15.04
CA GLN A 40 4.21 -8.64 -15.52
C GLN A 40 4.62 -7.19 -15.27
N SER A 41 5.06 -6.86 -14.05
CA SER A 41 5.49 -5.51 -13.70
C SER A 41 6.65 -5.04 -14.57
N ILE A 42 7.64 -5.90 -14.85
CA ILE A 42 8.76 -5.57 -15.75
C ILE A 42 8.25 -5.20 -17.14
N ALA A 43 7.30 -5.98 -17.70
CA ALA A 43 6.73 -5.69 -19.02
C ALA A 43 5.94 -4.36 -19.04
N GLU A 44 5.20 -4.06 -17.97
CA GLU A 44 4.47 -2.79 -17.80
C GLU A 44 5.44 -1.59 -17.75
N TYR A 45 6.51 -1.67 -16.97
CA TYR A 45 7.52 -0.60 -16.87
C TYR A 45 8.34 -0.45 -18.15
N GLU A 46 8.65 -1.54 -18.86
CA GLU A 46 9.29 -1.48 -20.19
C GLU A 46 8.48 -0.64 -21.16
N LYS A 47 7.18 -0.88 -21.24
CA LYS A 47 6.24 -0.09 -22.05
C LYS A 47 6.23 1.38 -21.62
N VAL A 48 6.12 1.65 -20.33
CA VAL A 48 6.09 3.01 -19.75
C VAL A 48 7.34 3.79 -20.13
N PHE A 49 8.52 3.24 -19.87
CA PHE A 49 9.77 3.97 -20.12
C PHE A 49 10.11 4.08 -21.61
N ALA A 50 9.66 3.14 -22.43
CA ALA A 50 9.72 3.29 -23.89
C ALA A 50 8.83 4.46 -24.38
N GLU A 51 7.60 4.60 -23.88
CA GLU A 51 6.70 5.71 -24.20
C GLU A 51 7.24 7.07 -23.71
N LEU A 52 7.88 7.10 -22.55
CA LEU A 52 8.49 8.32 -22.00
C LEU A 52 9.84 8.67 -22.63
N GLY A 53 10.47 7.74 -23.35
CA GLY A 53 11.83 7.90 -23.89
C GLY A 53 12.88 8.06 -22.78
N ILE A 54 12.72 7.36 -21.66
CA ILE A 54 13.61 7.39 -20.49
C ILE A 54 14.42 6.11 -20.45
N GLU A 55 15.73 6.22 -20.24
CA GLU A 55 16.58 5.06 -19.93
C GLU A 55 16.27 4.54 -18.53
N TRP A 56 16.14 3.23 -18.40
CA TRP A 56 15.79 2.61 -17.15
C TRP A 56 16.44 1.25 -16.95
N GLU A 57 16.43 0.77 -15.72
CA GLU A 57 16.94 -0.54 -15.34
C GLU A 57 16.10 -1.11 -14.18
N TRP A 58 15.72 -2.40 -14.28
CA TRP A 58 15.09 -3.14 -13.19
C TRP A 58 16.15 -3.71 -12.28
N GLN A 59 16.10 -3.33 -11.00
CA GLN A 59 17.09 -3.71 -10.01
C GLN A 59 16.43 -4.39 -8.81
N PRO A 60 16.43 -5.73 -8.75
CA PRO A 60 16.03 -6.43 -7.54
C PRO A 60 16.98 -6.12 -6.38
N VAL A 61 16.43 -6.01 -5.19
CA VAL A 61 17.18 -5.77 -3.95
C VAL A 61 16.67 -6.65 -2.83
N THR A 62 17.57 -7.23 -2.07
CA THR A 62 17.29 -7.99 -0.86
C THR A 62 17.64 -7.18 0.39
N ILE A 63 17.21 -7.66 1.55
CA ILE A 63 17.58 -7.04 2.84
C ILE A 63 19.12 -7.05 3.05
N ASN A 64 19.84 -7.92 2.36
CA ASN A 64 21.27 -8.10 2.53
C ASN A 64 22.12 -7.24 1.58
N ASP A 65 21.57 -6.81 0.43
CA ASP A 65 22.37 -6.15 -0.63
C ASP A 65 21.88 -4.75 -1.03
N TYR A 66 20.65 -4.34 -0.64
CA TYR A 66 20.10 -3.03 -1.03
C TYR A 66 21.06 -1.87 -0.76
N ALA A 67 21.83 -1.91 0.34
CA ALA A 67 22.73 -0.83 0.70
C ALA A 67 23.91 -0.71 -0.28
N CYS A 68 24.46 -1.84 -0.71
CA CYS A 68 25.54 -1.86 -1.69
C CYS A 68 25.05 -1.36 -3.06
N ILE A 69 23.86 -1.76 -3.46
CA ILE A 69 23.25 -1.37 -4.73
C ILE A 69 22.95 0.14 -4.75
N ILE A 70 22.35 0.69 -3.69
CA ILE A 70 22.10 2.13 -3.59
C ILE A 70 23.39 2.94 -3.60
N ASP A 71 24.47 2.45 -2.97
CA ASP A 71 25.79 3.07 -3.03
C ASP A 71 26.37 3.10 -4.45
N LEU A 72 26.14 2.05 -5.25
CA LEU A 72 26.55 2.00 -6.65
C LEU A 72 25.77 3.03 -7.49
N ILE A 73 24.44 3.08 -7.32
CA ILE A 73 23.57 4.06 -8.00
C ILE A 73 23.98 5.49 -7.66
N ALA A 74 24.28 5.78 -6.39
CA ALA A 74 24.71 7.10 -5.97
C ALA A 74 26.02 7.54 -6.62
N LYS A 75 26.96 6.61 -6.84
CA LYS A 75 28.25 6.86 -7.51
C LYS A 75 28.09 7.03 -9.02
N GLU A 76 27.08 6.47 -9.64
CA GLU A 76 26.84 6.60 -11.09
C GLU A 76 26.65 8.06 -11.51
N LYS A 77 26.10 8.91 -10.63
CA LYS A 77 25.95 10.35 -10.84
C LYS A 77 27.25 11.04 -11.25
N ASP A 78 28.39 10.54 -10.79
CA ASP A 78 29.70 11.12 -11.05
C ASP A 78 30.29 10.70 -12.40
N PHE A 79 29.80 9.63 -13.01
CA PHE A 79 30.38 9.01 -14.20
C PHE A 79 29.49 9.06 -15.47
N ALA A 80 28.17 9.12 -15.33
CA ALA A 80 27.26 8.82 -16.44
C ALA A 80 26.62 10.01 -17.14
N HIS A 81 26.91 11.24 -16.84
CA HIS A 81 26.26 12.45 -17.40
C HIS A 81 24.71 12.46 -17.27
N LYS A 82 24.10 11.46 -16.59
CA LYS A 82 22.68 11.36 -16.32
C LYS A 82 22.40 11.43 -14.82
N THR A 83 21.30 12.07 -14.47
CA THR A 83 20.86 12.11 -13.09
C THR A 83 20.15 10.80 -12.75
N PRO A 84 20.63 10.01 -11.78
CA PRO A 84 19.94 8.83 -11.32
C PRO A 84 18.65 9.22 -10.59
N VAL A 85 17.56 8.52 -10.92
CA VAL A 85 16.27 8.61 -10.24
C VAL A 85 15.90 7.20 -9.79
N VAL A 86 15.60 7.02 -8.53
CA VAL A 86 15.19 5.73 -8.00
C VAL A 86 13.67 5.65 -7.97
N PHE A 87 13.10 4.76 -8.78
CA PHE A 87 11.69 4.39 -8.69
C PHE A 87 11.59 3.27 -7.65
N ASN A 88 11.25 3.64 -6.41
CA ASN A 88 11.30 2.74 -5.29
C ASN A 88 9.98 1.95 -5.16
N LEU A 89 10.06 0.64 -5.31
CA LEU A 89 8.95 -0.31 -5.10
C LEU A 89 9.11 -1.12 -3.79
N CYS A 90 10.18 -0.85 -2.99
CA CYS A 90 10.39 -1.58 -1.74
C CYS A 90 9.35 -1.19 -0.70
N ASP A 91 8.41 -2.08 -0.47
CA ASP A 91 7.25 -1.93 0.43
C ASP A 91 7.29 -2.88 1.64
N GLY A 92 8.44 -3.51 1.89
CA GLY A 92 8.61 -4.53 2.91
C GLY A 92 8.56 -4.00 4.34
N ASP A 93 8.29 -4.91 5.26
CA ASP A 93 8.26 -4.65 6.70
C ASP A 93 9.63 -4.81 7.40
N GLU A 94 10.62 -5.39 6.72
CA GLU A 94 11.97 -5.73 7.18
C GLU A 94 12.01 -6.80 8.30
N ILE A 95 10.92 -7.03 8.99
CA ILE A 95 10.81 -8.05 10.06
C ILE A 95 10.85 -9.44 9.44
N ASN A 96 10.12 -9.61 8.34
CA ASN A 96 10.05 -10.88 7.62
C ASN A 96 11.02 -10.94 6.43
N GLY A 97 12.02 -10.07 6.38
CA GLY A 97 13.14 -10.15 5.44
C GLY A 97 12.96 -9.38 4.12
N THR A 98 11.85 -8.69 3.93
CA THR A 98 11.61 -7.88 2.73
C THR A 98 12.08 -6.44 2.93
N PRO A 99 12.91 -5.87 2.02
CA PRO A 99 13.42 -4.49 2.14
C PRO A 99 12.31 -3.45 2.16
N GLY A 100 12.45 -2.44 2.99
CA GLY A 100 11.43 -1.41 3.18
C GLY A 100 11.97 -0.06 3.67
N ILE A 101 11.74 0.28 4.92
CA ILE A 101 12.07 1.60 5.49
C ILE A 101 13.57 1.93 5.45
N SER A 102 14.45 0.94 5.58
CA SER A 102 15.91 1.14 5.50
C SER A 102 16.35 1.58 4.11
N VAL A 103 15.65 1.12 3.06
CA VAL A 103 15.85 1.60 1.69
C VAL A 103 15.54 3.09 1.61
N VAL A 104 14.37 3.53 2.10
CA VAL A 104 13.96 4.94 2.11
C VAL A 104 14.98 5.80 2.85
N LYS A 105 15.38 5.39 4.06
CA LYS A 105 16.40 6.11 4.86
C LYS A 105 17.69 6.30 4.11
N LEU A 106 18.19 5.24 3.47
CA LEU A 106 19.45 5.31 2.75
C LEU A 106 19.35 6.20 1.50
N LEU A 107 18.22 6.15 0.76
CA LEU A 107 17.99 7.06 -0.36
C LEU A 107 18.00 8.54 0.08
N GLU A 108 17.38 8.84 1.23
CA GLU A 108 17.40 10.18 1.82
C GLU A 108 18.82 10.60 2.25
N GLU A 109 19.54 9.71 2.91
CA GLU A 109 20.94 9.94 3.36
C GLU A 109 21.87 10.23 2.19
N LYS A 110 21.75 9.48 1.09
CA LYS A 110 22.53 9.68 -0.14
C LYS A 110 22.08 10.91 -0.94
N GLY A 111 20.95 11.51 -0.60
CA GLY A 111 20.39 12.65 -1.33
C GLY A 111 20.01 12.31 -2.76
N LEU A 112 19.60 11.07 -3.00
CA LEU A 112 19.09 10.60 -4.29
C LEU A 112 17.66 11.13 -4.54
N ILE A 113 17.32 11.31 -5.80
CA ILE A 113 15.93 11.54 -6.20
C ILE A 113 15.24 10.20 -6.17
N TYR A 114 14.17 10.05 -5.39
CA TYR A 114 13.44 8.81 -5.28
C TYR A 114 11.92 9.04 -5.22
N THR A 115 11.16 8.06 -5.70
CA THR A 115 9.69 8.07 -5.69
C THR A 115 9.13 7.42 -4.43
N GLY A 116 7.85 7.68 -4.16
CA GLY A 116 7.11 7.08 -3.05
C GLY A 116 7.22 7.88 -1.75
N SER A 117 7.01 7.22 -0.63
CA SER A 117 6.92 7.82 0.70
C SER A 117 8.27 8.25 1.27
N ASP A 118 8.26 9.27 2.13
CA ASP A 118 9.39 9.57 3.02
C ASP A 118 9.43 8.59 4.22
N GLU A 119 10.52 8.65 5.00
CA GLU A 119 10.69 7.79 6.18
C GLU A 119 9.52 7.90 7.16
N TYR A 120 9.03 9.12 7.41
CA TYR A 120 7.97 9.32 8.39
C TYR A 120 6.67 8.67 7.96
N PHE A 121 6.22 8.92 6.72
CA PHE A 121 4.99 8.36 6.18
C PHE A 121 5.06 6.84 6.06
N TYR A 122 6.18 6.31 5.57
CA TYR A 122 6.42 4.88 5.52
C TYR A 122 6.26 4.24 6.91
N ARG A 123 7.01 4.73 7.89
CA ARG A 123 7.03 4.19 9.26
C ARG A 123 5.67 4.21 9.95
N ILE A 124 4.89 5.29 9.76
CA ILE A 124 3.58 5.40 10.43
C ILE A 124 2.51 4.52 9.81
N THR A 125 2.67 4.13 8.54
CA THR A 125 1.68 3.34 7.81
C THR A 125 2.06 1.85 7.70
N THR A 126 3.31 1.47 7.93
CA THR A 126 3.73 0.07 7.97
C THR A 126 3.04 -0.69 9.10
N SER A 127 2.88 -0.07 10.27
CA SER A 127 2.13 -0.65 11.39
C SER A 127 0.74 -0.02 11.54
N LYS A 128 -0.28 -0.84 11.70
CA LYS A 128 -1.66 -0.40 11.92
C LYS A 128 -1.84 0.37 13.23
N ILE A 129 -1.08 0.03 14.29
CA ILE A 129 -1.20 0.67 15.61
C ILE A 129 -0.81 2.15 15.57
N PRO A 130 0.37 2.58 15.11
CA PRO A 130 0.68 4.01 15.00
C PRO A 130 -0.21 4.74 14.00
N MET A 131 -0.63 4.09 12.92
CA MET A 131 -1.56 4.65 11.95
C MET A 131 -2.93 4.95 12.59
N LYS A 132 -3.52 4.00 13.33
CA LYS A 132 -4.79 4.20 14.05
C LYS A 132 -4.67 5.29 15.13
N LYS A 133 -3.55 5.36 15.86
CA LYS A 133 -3.28 6.48 16.79
C LYS A 133 -3.27 7.83 16.07
N ALA A 134 -2.75 7.90 14.85
CA ALA A 134 -2.78 9.14 14.05
C ALA A 134 -4.20 9.49 13.61
N PHE A 135 -5.01 8.50 13.20
CA PHE A 135 -6.42 8.71 12.87
C PHE A 135 -7.21 9.22 14.07
N ASP A 136 -7.07 8.60 15.24
CA ASP A 136 -7.75 9.04 16.46
C ASP A 136 -7.39 10.49 16.83
N LYS A 137 -6.09 10.82 16.79
CA LYS A 137 -5.61 12.18 17.06
C LYS A 137 -6.17 13.22 16.10
N ALA A 138 -6.31 12.86 14.82
CA ALA A 138 -6.84 13.74 13.79
C ALA A 138 -8.38 13.66 13.68
N ARG A 139 -9.04 12.79 14.44
CA ARG A 139 -10.48 12.50 14.38
C ARG A 139 -10.93 11.98 13.00
N VAL A 140 -10.08 11.23 12.32
CA VAL A 140 -10.45 10.51 11.11
C VAL A 140 -11.29 9.30 11.51
N PRO A 141 -12.48 9.10 10.95
CA PRO A 141 -13.31 7.95 11.27
C PRO A 141 -12.60 6.64 10.92
N SER A 142 -12.37 5.78 11.91
CA SER A 142 -11.89 4.41 11.73
C SER A 142 -12.66 3.48 12.68
N ALA A 143 -12.65 2.17 12.40
CA ALA A 143 -13.27 1.19 13.30
C ALA A 143 -12.67 1.33 14.71
N LYS A 144 -13.47 1.09 15.75
CA LYS A 144 -12.94 1.01 17.12
C LYS A 144 -11.89 -0.09 17.18
N TRP A 145 -10.83 0.11 17.92
CA TRP A 145 -9.71 -0.82 17.93
C TRP A 145 -9.02 -0.92 19.30
N LYS A 146 -8.31 -2.03 19.50
CA LYS A 146 -7.37 -2.25 20.61
C LYS A 146 -6.12 -2.97 20.11
N ALA A 147 -4.96 -2.61 20.65
CA ALA A 147 -3.73 -3.38 20.47
C ALA A 147 -3.78 -4.64 21.35
N ILE A 148 -3.15 -5.70 20.88
CA ILE A 148 -2.92 -6.97 21.60
C ILE A 148 -1.40 -7.20 21.51
N ASP A 149 -0.68 -6.79 22.54
CA ASP A 149 0.77 -6.91 22.62
C ASP A 149 1.21 -8.28 23.18
N ASP A 150 0.34 -8.94 23.94
CA ASP A 150 0.52 -10.29 24.47
C ASP A 150 -0.76 -11.13 24.32
N LYS A 151 -0.62 -12.47 24.38
CA LYS A 151 -1.74 -13.42 24.25
C LYS A 151 -2.81 -13.25 25.33
N GLU A 152 -2.43 -12.70 26.46
CA GLU A 152 -3.29 -12.40 27.60
C GLU A 152 -4.04 -11.06 27.46
N ASP A 153 -3.64 -10.17 26.54
CA ASP A 153 -4.23 -8.83 26.38
C ASP A 153 -5.57 -8.85 25.63
N ILE A 154 -6.38 -9.85 25.86
CA ILE A 154 -7.67 -10.06 25.19
C ILE A 154 -8.89 -9.83 26.09
N GLU A 155 -8.68 -9.35 27.30
CA GLU A 155 -9.78 -9.02 28.22
C GLU A 155 -10.58 -7.82 27.72
N ASN A 156 -11.89 -7.89 27.91
CA ASN A 156 -12.84 -6.80 27.60
C ASN A 156 -12.79 -6.32 26.12
N ILE A 157 -12.32 -7.16 25.18
CA ILE A 157 -12.30 -6.83 23.75
C ILE A 157 -13.73 -6.62 23.26
N PHE A 158 -14.63 -7.60 23.46
CA PHE A 158 -16.02 -7.51 22.99
C PHE A 158 -16.83 -6.43 23.70
N GLU A 159 -16.58 -6.16 24.97
CA GLU A 159 -17.25 -5.05 25.69
C GLU A 159 -16.89 -3.69 25.07
N SER A 160 -15.66 -3.54 24.62
CA SER A 160 -15.14 -2.29 24.07
C SER A 160 -15.45 -2.11 22.59
N LEU A 161 -15.35 -3.17 21.81
CA LEU A 161 -15.41 -3.12 20.34
C LEU A 161 -16.75 -3.58 19.77
N GLY A 162 -17.56 -4.34 20.54
CA GLY A 162 -18.78 -4.99 20.05
C GLY A 162 -18.48 -6.34 19.42
N THR A 163 -19.46 -6.88 18.68
CA THR A 163 -19.39 -8.20 18.02
C THR A 163 -19.99 -8.08 16.62
N PRO A 164 -19.37 -8.63 15.54
CA PRO A 164 -18.09 -9.35 15.57
C PRO A 164 -16.85 -8.43 15.63
N VAL A 165 -15.71 -9.02 15.93
CA VAL A 165 -14.40 -8.38 15.95
C VAL A 165 -13.50 -9.07 14.93
N ILE A 166 -12.63 -8.33 14.24
CA ILE A 166 -11.58 -8.89 13.40
C ILE A 166 -10.22 -8.69 14.07
N VAL A 167 -9.41 -9.77 14.14
CA VAL A 167 -8.03 -9.71 14.64
C VAL A 167 -7.06 -9.80 13.48
N LYS A 168 -6.08 -8.90 13.44
CA LYS A 168 -5.12 -8.80 12.34
C LYS A 168 -3.69 -8.65 12.89
N PRO A 169 -2.66 -9.04 12.14
CA PRO A 169 -1.30 -8.58 12.41
C PRO A 169 -1.26 -7.06 12.38
N SER A 170 -0.54 -6.45 13.30
CA SER A 170 -0.33 -4.99 13.27
C SER A 170 0.49 -4.59 12.05
N ILE A 171 1.44 -5.43 11.65
CA ILE A 171 2.21 -5.30 10.41
C ILE A 171 1.85 -6.46 9.48
N SER A 172 1.31 -6.15 8.30
CA SER A 172 1.12 -7.13 7.22
C SER A 172 0.91 -6.44 5.88
N GLY A 173 1.47 -7.02 4.82
CA GLY A 173 1.21 -6.68 3.43
C GLY A 173 0.37 -7.76 2.73
N GLY A 174 -0.38 -7.42 1.67
CA GLY A 174 -1.11 -8.38 0.85
C GLY A 174 -2.07 -9.31 1.60
N SER A 175 -2.71 -8.84 2.67
CA SER A 175 -3.60 -9.62 3.55
C SER A 175 -2.92 -10.78 4.30
N MET A 176 -1.59 -10.87 4.38
CA MET A 176 -0.89 -11.92 5.10
C MET A 176 -1.42 -12.05 6.54
N GLY A 177 -1.80 -13.27 6.92
CA GLY A 177 -2.35 -13.57 8.23
C GLY A 177 -3.80 -13.09 8.46
N VAL A 178 -4.52 -12.67 7.40
CA VAL A 178 -5.92 -12.25 7.46
C VAL A 178 -6.78 -13.20 6.65
N GLY A 179 -7.70 -13.91 7.32
CA GLY A 179 -8.64 -14.85 6.72
C GLY A 179 -9.99 -14.82 7.41
N ILE A 180 -10.93 -15.65 6.97
CA ILE A 180 -12.29 -15.67 7.54
C ILE A 180 -12.31 -16.00 9.03
N LYS A 181 -11.36 -16.80 9.52
CA LYS A 181 -11.23 -17.13 10.96
C LYS A 181 -10.73 -15.97 11.82
N ASN A 182 -10.25 -14.90 11.20
CA ASN A 182 -9.88 -13.69 11.93
C ASN A 182 -11.10 -12.89 12.39
N VAL A 183 -12.30 -13.16 11.83
CA VAL A 183 -13.57 -12.60 12.28
C VAL A 183 -14.13 -13.48 13.40
N VAL A 184 -14.11 -12.98 14.63
CA VAL A 184 -14.42 -13.74 15.84
C VAL A 184 -15.64 -13.16 16.58
N HIS A 185 -16.43 -14.04 17.20
CA HIS A 185 -17.73 -13.69 17.78
C HIS A 185 -17.80 -13.89 19.30
N ASN A 186 -16.82 -14.57 19.88
CA ASN A 186 -16.77 -14.88 21.31
C ASN A 186 -15.32 -15.04 21.79
N GLN A 187 -15.16 -15.10 23.11
CA GLN A 187 -13.85 -15.14 23.77
C GLN A 187 -13.03 -16.39 23.40
N THR A 188 -13.67 -17.53 23.16
CA THR A 188 -12.99 -18.77 22.78
C THR A 188 -12.38 -18.63 21.38
N GLU A 189 -13.14 -18.19 20.40
CA GLU A 189 -12.64 -17.93 19.03
C GLU A 189 -11.52 -16.90 19.03
N LEU A 190 -11.67 -15.82 19.81
CA LEU A 190 -10.64 -14.79 19.97
C LEU A 190 -9.33 -15.37 20.50
N GLN A 191 -9.39 -16.17 21.58
CA GLN A 191 -8.20 -16.78 22.18
C GLN A 191 -7.51 -17.76 21.22
N GLU A 192 -8.30 -18.58 20.52
CA GLU A 192 -7.76 -19.53 19.54
C GLU A 192 -7.05 -18.81 18.41
N GLN A 193 -7.68 -17.77 17.84
CA GLN A 193 -7.09 -17.00 16.73
C GLN A 193 -5.85 -16.22 17.16
N VAL A 194 -5.87 -15.58 18.32
CA VAL A 194 -4.69 -14.89 18.87
C VAL A 194 -3.54 -15.87 19.08
N ASN A 195 -3.80 -17.04 19.70
CA ASN A 195 -2.78 -18.07 19.90
C ASN A 195 -2.17 -18.55 18.57
N LYS A 196 -3.01 -18.74 17.54
CA LYS A 196 -2.58 -19.13 16.20
C LYS A 196 -1.66 -18.07 15.58
N MET A 197 -2.02 -16.79 15.67
CA MET A 197 -1.25 -15.71 15.10
C MET A 197 0.11 -15.52 15.81
N PHE A 198 0.15 -15.65 17.12
CA PHE A 198 1.41 -15.65 17.87
C PHE A 198 2.30 -16.87 17.61
N ALA A 199 1.77 -17.94 17.05
CA ALA A 199 2.57 -19.09 16.59
C ALA A 199 3.22 -18.86 15.23
N GLY A 200 2.82 -17.81 14.51
CA GLY A 200 3.29 -17.48 13.16
C GLY A 200 2.60 -18.29 12.06
N TYR A 201 2.93 -17.98 10.82
CA TYR A 201 2.37 -18.63 9.65
C TYR A 201 3.44 -18.74 8.55
N ARG A 202 3.71 -19.94 8.04
CA ARG A 202 4.67 -20.19 6.94
C ARG A 202 6.05 -19.52 7.14
N GLY A 203 6.53 -19.47 8.38
CA GLY A 203 7.78 -18.80 8.72
C GLY A 203 7.66 -17.29 8.95
N TRP A 204 6.50 -16.70 8.73
CA TRP A 204 6.23 -15.30 9.02
C TRP A 204 5.88 -15.12 10.50
N ASP A 205 6.51 -14.14 11.13
CA ASP A 205 6.13 -13.67 12.45
C ASP A 205 4.98 -12.65 12.34
N LEU A 206 3.75 -13.16 12.51
CA LEU A 206 2.55 -12.34 12.41
C LEU A 206 2.34 -11.39 13.59
N ALA A 207 3.00 -11.64 14.72
CA ALA A 207 2.85 -10.89 15.94
C ALA A 207 4.09 -10.05 16.31
N ALA A 208 5.07 -9.92 15.41
CA ALA A 208 6.33 -9.22 15.66
C ALA A 208 6.18 -7.77 16.15
N ASP A 209 5.09 -7.09 15.79
CA ASP A 209 4.72 -5.74 16.28
C ASP A 209 3.35 -5.79 16.99
N GLY A 210 3.00 -6.93 17.60
CA GLY A 210 1.70 -7.19 18.19
C GLY A 210 0.58 -7.42 17.15
N LEU A 211 -0.62 -7.57 17.66
CA LEU A 211 -1.83 -7.70 16.87
C LEU A 211 -2.76 -6.50 17.11
N ILE A 212 -3.74 -6.33 16.26
CA ILE A 212 -4.82 -5.36 16.43
C ILE A 212 -6.18 -6.06 16.35
N ALA A 213 -7.05 -5.80 17.32
CA ALA A 213 -8.45 -6.16 17.27
C ALA A 213 -9.27 -4.94 16.87
N GLU A 214 -10.18 -5.10 15.91
CA GLU A 214 -11.05 -4.01 15.41
C GLU A 214 -12.51 -4.46 15.37
N SER A 215 -13.44 -3.53 15.63
CA SER A 215 -14.86 -3.77 15.30
C SER A 215 -14.96 -4.13 13.83
N PHE A 216 -15.57 -5.26 13.51
CA PHE A 216 -15.73 -5.67 12.11
C PHE A 216 -16.86 -4.90 11.45
N ILE A 217 -16.54 -4.13 10.42
CA ILE A 217 -17.51 -3.34 9.65
C ILE A 217 -17.97 -4.17 8.46
N THR A 218 -19.28 -4.37 8.30
CA THR A 218 -19.88 -5.04 7.14
C THR A 218 -20.42 -4.01 6.15
N GLY A 219 -20.23 -4.24 4.87
CA GLY A 219 -20.74 -3.42 3.78
C GLY A 219 -19.73 -3.13 2.69
N PRO A 220 -20.03 -2.21 1.77
CA PRO A 220 -19.18 -1.90 0.61
C PRO A 220 -17.78 -1.44 1.00
N GLU A 221 -16.81 -1.87 0.19
CA GLU A 221 -15.40 -1.52 0.34
C GLU A 221 -14.92 -0.69 -0.84
N PHE A 222 -14.26 0.42 -0.55
CA PHE A 222 -13.77 1.36 -1.55
C PHE A 222 -12.25 1.51 -1.42
N THR A 223 -11.62 1.82 -2.55
CA THR A 223 -10.18 2.13 -2.57
C THR A 223 -9.91 3.37 -3.41
N VAL A 224 -8.94 4.17 -2.96
CA VAL A 224 -8.60 5.48 -3.55
C VAL A 224 -7.10 5.61 -3.67
N LEU A 225 -6.62 5.99 -4.85
CA LEU A 225 -5.23 6.40 -5.04
C LEU A 225 -5.10 7.90 -4.81
N ILE A 226 -4.07 8.30 -4.04
CA ILE A 226 -3.67 9.69 -3.82
C ILE A 226 -2.21 9.84 -4.20
N SER A 227 -1.85 10.90 -4.92
CA SER A 227 -0.46 11.27 -5.21
C SER A 227 -0.20 12.72 -4.81
N GLY A 228 1.05 13.02 -4.39
CA GLY A 228 1.48 14.35 -3.98
C GLY A 228 1.82 14.45 -2.49
N SER A 229 1.59 15.61 -1.87
CA SER A 229 1.97 15.86 -0.47
C SER A 229 0.82 16.43 0.35
N TYR A 230 0.70 15.97 1.61
CA TYR A 230 -0.35 16.36 2.56
C TYR A 230 -0.45 17.87 2.82
N ASN A 231 0.63 18.60 2.63
CA ASN A 231 0.71 20.05 2.86
C ASN A 231 0.44 20.88 1.59
N ASN A 232 0.13 20.24 0.47
CA ASN A 232 -0.10 20.90 -0.81
C ASN A 232 -1.28 20.30 -1.59
N LEU A 233 -2.49 20.46 -1.06
CA LEU A 233 -3.71 19.96 -1.70
C LEU A 233 -3.90 20.45 -3.15
N LYS A 234 -3.35 21.61 -3.50
CA LYS A 234 -3.53 22.17 -4.86
C LYS A 234 -2.77 21.37 -5.93
N GLU A 235 -1.68 20.74 -5.56
CA GLU A 235 -0.86 19.91 -6.45
C GLU A 235 -1.08 18.42 -6.22
N ALA A 236 -1.68 18.05 -5.08
CA ALA A 236 -2.06 16.67 -4.82
C ALA A 236 -3.23 16.25 -5.72
N LYS A 237 -3.22 14.99 -6.14
CA LYS A 237 -4.26 14.40 -6.95
C LYS A 237 -4.94 13.27 -6.19
N ILE A 238 -6.25 13.36 -6.08
CA ILE A 238 -7.11 12.32 -5.53
C ILE A 238 -7.87 11.72 -6.70
N TYR A 239 -7.55 10.48 -7.04
CA TYR A 239 -8.15 9.79 -8.19
C TYR A 239 -9.61 9.40 -7.92
N THR A 240 -10.30 8.96 -8.95
CA THR A 240 -11.67 8.45 -8.80
C THR A 240 -11.65 7.20 -7.93
N PRO A 241 -12.44 7.15 -6.83
CA PRO A 241 -12.55 5.94 -6.02
C PRO A 241 -13.14 4.80 -6.84
N VAL A 242 -12.79 3.58 -6.47
CA VAL A 242 -13.46 2.38 -6.97
C VAL A 242 -14.02 1.57 -5.83
N GLU A 243 -15.15 0.92 -6.06
CA GLU A 243 -15.74 -0.07 -5.17
C GLU A 243 -15.22 -1.45 -5.51
N ARG A 244 -14.84 -2.24 -4.50
CA ARG A 244 -14.57 -3.66 -4.64
C ARG A 244 -15.86 -4.41 -4.34
N VAL A 245 -16.51 -4.88 -5.39
CA VAL A 245 -17.78 -5.62 -5.31
C VAL A 245 -17.47 -7.10 -5.17
N PHE A 246 -17.59 -7.63 -3.97
CA PHE A 246 -17.39 -9.05 -3.71
C PHE A 246 -18.53 -9.91 -4.28
N HIS A 247 -18.20 -11.13 -4.68
CA HIS A 247 -19.16 -12.04 -5.28
C HIS A 247 -20.39 -12.25 -4.38
N GLU A 248 -21.59 -12.25 -4.97
CA GLU A 248 -22.87 -12.28 -4.24
C GLU A 248 -23.08 -13.53 -3.39
N SER A 249 -22.50 -14.67 -3.78
CA SER A 249 -22.62 -15.93 -3.04
C SER A 249 -21.90 -15.93 -1.69
N LEU A 250 -21.02 -14.95 -1.45
CA LEU A 250 -20.28 -14.86 -0.19
C LEU A 250 -21.15 -14.32 0.94
N PRO A 251 -21.08 -14.93 2.14
CA PRO A 251 -21.65 -14.34 3.33
C PRO A 251 -21.08 -12.93 3.58
N GLU A 252 -21.87 -12.03 4.15
CA GLU A 252 -21.46 -10.64 4.40
C GLU A 252 -20.17 -10.53 5.23
N GLN A 253 -19.94 -11.49 6.14
CA GLN A 253 -18.74 -11.53 7.00
C GLN A 253 -17.51 -12.08 6.28
N GLU A 254 -17.66 -12.59 5.06
CA GLU A 254 -16.55 -13.06 4.21
C GLU A 254 -16.24 -12.09 3.05
N LYS A 255 -16.99 -11.00 2.94
CA LYS A 255 -16.79 -9.98 1.90
C LYS A 255 -15.66 -9.01 2.29
N PHE A 256 -14.45 -9.52 2.33
CA PHE A 256 -13.20 -8.74 2.52
C PHE A 256 -12.03 -9.50 1.87
N LEU A 257 -10.91 -8.82 1.65
CA LEU A 257 -9.72 -9.46 1.08
C LEU A 257 -9.08 -10.40 2.12
N SER A 258 -9.38 -11.70 1.99
CA SER A 258 -8.70 -12.75 2.72
C SER A 258 -7.45 -13.21 1.95
N PHE A 259 -6.44 -13.66 2.69
CA PHE A 259 -5.18 -14.12 2.12
C PHE A 259 -5.38 -15.32 1.19
N ASP A 260 -6.11 -16.33 1.66
CA ASP A 260 -6.34 -17.56 0.91
C ASP A 260 -7.00 -17.34 -0.46
N ARG A 261 -8.06 -16.50 -0.53
CA ARG A 261 -8.74 -16.21 -1.80
C ARG A 261 -7.97 -15.23 -2.67
N LEU A 262 -7.28 -14.25 -2.06
CA LEU A 262 -6.50 -13.27 -2.83
C LEU A 262 -5.35 -13.92 -3.59
N TRP A 263 -4.70 -14.92 -2.97
CA TRP A 263 -3.52 -15.58 -3.51
C TRP A 263 -3.81 -17.01 -4.00
N GLU A 264 -5.09 -17.41 -4.04
CA GLU A 264 -5.54 -18.72 -4.53
C GLU A 264 -4.85 -19.92 -3.83
N ILE A 265 -4.53 -19.77 -2.55
CA ILE A 265 -3.81 -20.78 -1.75
C ILE A 265 -4.76 -21.86 -1.24
N TYR A 266 -5.94 -21.46 -0.78
CA TYR A 266 -7.06 -22.33 -0.33
C TYR A 266 -6.71 -23.36 0.75
N GLU A 267 -5.98 -22.93 1.79
CA GLU A 267 -5.70 -23.80 2.95
C GLU A 267 -6.87 -23.85 3.94
N GLU A 268 -7.55 -22.74 4.15
CA GLU A 268 -8.65 -22.63 5.12
C GLU A 268 -9.97 -22.18 4.48
N GLU A 269 -9.91 -21.64 3.29
CA GLU A 269 -11.06 -21.13 2.54
C GLU A 269 -11.26 -21.91 1.26
N THR A 270 -12.50 -21.95 0.78
CA THR A 270 -12.83 -22.65 -0.46
C THR A 270 -12.71 -21.72 -1.67
N PRO A 271 -12.29 -22.26 -2.84
CA PRO A 271 -12.37 -21.54 -4.10
C PRO A 271 -13.78 -21.01 -4.37
N MET A 272 -13.86 -19.97 -5.20
CA MET A 272 -15.15 -19.45 -5.65
C MET A 272 -15.90 -20.49 -6.50
N PRO A 273 -17.23 -20.57 -6.38
CA PRO A 273 -18.02 -21.52 -7.16
C PRO A 273 -17.88 -21.23 -8.66
N ASN A 274 -17.78 -22.31 -9.48
CA ASN A 274 -17.69 -22.22 -10.94
C ASN A 274 -16.57 -21.33 -11.47
N GLU A 275 -15.43 -21.25 -10.76
CA GLU A 275 -14.30 -20.40 -11.14
C GLU A 275 -14.68 -18.91 -11.28
N ALA A 276 -15.71 -18.47 -10.55
CA ALA A 276 -16.13 -17.06 -10.56
C ALA A 276 -15.08 -16.17 -9.92
N ASN A 277 -15.01 -14.91 -10.32
CA ASN A 277 -14.13 -13.93 -9.71
C ASN A 277 -14.51 -13.70 -8.24
N PHE A 278 -13.52 -13.60 -7.38
CA PHE A 278 -13.72 -13.29 -5.96
C PHE A 278 -14.36 -11.92 -5.75
N TYR A 279 -13.95 -10.95 -6.56
CA TYR A 279 -14.51 -9.60 -6.62
C TYR A 279 -14.35 -8.99 -8.02
N GLU A 280 -15.04 -7.90 -8.23
CA GLU A 280 -14.90 -7.03 -9.41
C GLU A 280 -14.79 -5.58 -8.95
N TYR A 281 -14.24 -4.71 -9.81
CA TYR A 281 -14.19 -3.28 -9.55
C TYR A 281 -15.30 -2.53 -10.29
N ALA A 282 -16.00 -1.66 -9.56
CA ALA A 282 -17.04 -0.78 -10.09
C ALA A 282 -16.85 0.66 -9.61
N LEU A 283 -17.58 1.59 -10.23
CA LEU A 283 -17.69 2.94 -9.66
C LEU A 283 -18.61 2.89 -8.44
N PRO A 284 -18.28 3.59 -7.35
CA PRO A 284 -19.19 3.82 -6.24
C PRO A 284 -20.43 4.59 -6.70
N ASP A 285 -21.48 4.60 -5.87
CA ASP A 285 -22.59 5.55 -6.03
C ASP A 285 -22.02 6.98 -6.11
N GLU A 286 -22.49 7.75 -7.09
CA GLU A 286 -22.00 9.11 -7.36
C GLU A 286 -22.09 10.01 -6.13
N SER A 287 -23.13 9.82 -5.29
CA SER A 287 -23.33 10.59 -4.07
C SER A 287 -22.27 10.36 -3.00
N LEU A 288 -21.54 9.24 -3.05
CA LEU A 288 -20.50 8.86 -2.08
C LEU A 288 -19.10 9.34 -2.49
N ILE A 289 -18.87 9.64 -3.77
CA ILE A 289 -17.52 9.91 -4.32
C ILE A 289 -16.81 11.04 -3.56
N ASP A 290 -17.47 12.13 -3.31
CA ASP A 290 -16.85 13.30 -2.64
C ASP A 290 -16.54 13.00 -1.16
N GLU A 291 -17.42 12.27 -0.47
CA GLU A 291 -17.17 11.87 0.92
C GLU A 291 -16.04 10.87 1.03
N ILE A 292 -15.98 9.87 0.13
CA ILE A 292 -14.88 8.90 0.07
C ILE A 292 -13.54 9.63 -0.19
N LYS A 293 -13.49 10.54 -1.16
CA LYS A 293 -12.28 11.35 -1.43
C LYS A 293 -11.87 12.17 -0.22
N LYS A 294 -12.84 12.80 0.45
CA LYS A 294 -12.58 13.63 1.63
C LYS A 294 -11.99 12.82 2.77
N ILE A 295 -12.60 11.70 3.15
CA ILE A 295 -12.11 10.89 4.27
C ILE A 295 -10.73 10.28 3.97
N SER A 296 -10.48 9.90 2.70
CA SER A 296 -9.18 9.41 2.25
C SER A 296 -8.11 10.49 2.35
N TRP A 297 -8.42 11.72 1.96
CA TRP A 297 -7.53 12.87 2.12
C TRP A 297 -7.26 13.18 3.59
N ASP A 298 -8.28 13.18 4.44
CA ASP A 298 -8.14 13.42 5.87
C ASP A 298 -7.20 12.37 6.51
N ALA A 299 -7.31 11.12 6.10
CA ALA A 299 -6.43 10.03 6.55
C ALA A 299 -4.98 10.22 6.05
N PHE A 300 -4.81 10.60 4.79
CA PHE A 300 -3.50 10.93 4.22
C PHE A 300 -2.82 12.08 4.96
N VAL A 301 -3.56 13.13 5.26
CA VAL A 301 -3.08 14.27 6.06
C VAL A 301 -2.73 13.85 7.49
N ALA A 302 -3.55 13.01 8.14
CA ALA A 302 -3.28 12.50 9.48
C ALA A 302 -1.95 11.76 9.58
N CYS A 303 -1.61 11.01 8.53
CA CYS A 303 -0.33 10.29 8.41
C CYS A 303 0.82 11.16 7.85
N LYS A 304 0.60 12.42 7.52
CA LYS A 304 1.54 13.32 6.82
C LYS A 304 2.01 12.73 5.49
N GLY A 305 1.07 12.23 4.70
CA GLY A 305 1.34 11.52 3.48
C GLY A 305 2.12 12.31 2.44
N CYS A 306 3.00 11.62 1.73
CA CYS A 306 3.74 12.16 0.59
C CYS A 306 4.07 11.05 -0.42
N GLY A 307 4.36 11.45 -1.65
CA GLY A 307 4.57 10.54 -2.75
C GLY A 307 3.25 10.00 -3.30
N TYR A 308 2.97 8.73 -3.10
CA TYR A 308 1.69 8.13 -3.47
C TYR A 308 1.24 7.10 -2.44
N THR A 309 -0.06 6.88 -2.38
CA THR A 309 -0.67 5.93 -1.46
C THR A 309 -2.00 5.42 -1.97
N ARG A 310 -2.39 4.23 -1.52
CA ARG A 310 -3.74 3.72 -1.61
C ARG A 310 -4.39 3.81 -0.22
N ALA A 311 -5.57 4.39 -0.16
CA ALA A 311 -6.41 4.39 1.03
C ALA A 311 -7.56 3.41 0.83
N ASP A 312 -7.78 2.51 1.80
CA ASP A 312 -8.86 1.54 1.79
C ASP A 312 -9.93 1.95 2.81
N ILE A 313 -11.18 2.03 2.37
CA ILE A 313 -12.33 2.55 3.11
C ILE A 313 -13.44 1.51 3.10
N ARG A 314 -14.18 1.41 4.20
CA ARG A 314 -15.39 0.59 4.26
C ARG A 314 -16.57 1.41 4.75
N MET A 315 -17.72 1.21 4.13
CA MET A 315 -18.98 1.79 4.58
C MET A 315 -19.74 0.77 5.42
N ASP A 316 -20.16 1.21 6.59
CA ASP A 316 -21.05 0.42 7.44
C ASP A 316 -22.44 0.31 6.77
N LYS A 317 -22.87 -0.91 6.53
CA LYS A 317 -24.10 -1.22 5.78
C LYS A 317 -25.37 -0.70 6.49
N GLU A 318 -25.36 -0.67 7.81
CA GLU A 318 -26.54 -0.27 8.60
C GLU A 318 -26.65 1.24 8.74
N THR A 319 -25.52 1.91 8.94
CA THR A 319 -25.48 3.35 9.26
C THR A 319 -25.11 4.22 8.06
N GLY A 320 -24.57 3.64 6.99
CA GLY A 320 -24.01 4.36 5.85
C GLY A 320 -22.71 5.12 6.16
N LYS A 321 -22.16 4.99 7.36
CA LYS A 321 -20.97 5.72 7.77
C LYS A 321 -19.69 5.12 7.19
N LEU A 322 -18.82 5.99 6.65
CA LEU A 322 -17.52 5.60 6.12
C LEU A 322 -16.46 5.50 7.23
N TYR A 323 -15.61 4.49 7.12
CA TYR A 323 -14.47 4.24 8.00
C TYR A 323 -13.21 3.95 7.19
N VAL A 324 -12.11 4.58 7.53
CA VAL A 324 -10.80 4.26 6.95
C VAL A 324 -10.30 2.96 7.58
N LEU A 325 -10.01 1.98 6.74
CA LEU A 325 -9.37 0.74 7.16
C LEU A 325 -7.88 0.97 7.34
N GLU A 326 -7.22 1.43 6.27
CA GLU A 326 -5.78 1.69 6.24
C GLU A 326 -5.38 2.67 5.13
N VAL A 327 -4.16 3.17 5.24
CA VAL A 327 -3.46 3.97 4.25
C VAL A 327 -2.15 3.24 3.94
N ASN A 328 -1.98 2.83 2.70
CA ASN A 328 -0.84 2.02 2.26
C ASN A 328 0.17 2.91 1.53
N ALA A 329 1.15 3.45 2.27
CA ALA A 329 2.30 4.07 1.63
C ALA A 329 3.04 3.04 0.78
N GLN A 330 3.56 3.48 -0.36
CA GLN A 330 4.31 2.60 -1.25
C GLN A 330 3.49 1.39 -1.77
N CYS A 331 2.18 1.55 -1.97
CA CYS A 331 1.34 0.47 -2.49
C CYS A 331 1.83 -0.02 -3.85
N GLY A 332 1.63 -1.32 -4.14
CA GLY A 332 1.96 -1.89 -5.44
C GLY A 332 1.28 -1.14 -6.58
N LEU A 333 1.99 -0.96 -7.67
CA LEU A 333 1.53 -0.26 -8.88
C LEU A 333 1.50 -1.22 -10.06
N SER A 334 0.37 -1.29 -10.76
CA SER A 334 0.18 -2.06 -11.99
C SER A 334 -0.92 -1.44 -12.85
N GLU A 335 -0.87 -1.65 -14.16
CA GLU A 335 -1.93 -1.24 -15.09
C GLU A 335 -3.06 -2.26 -15.20
N ASP A 336 -2.93 -3.45 -14.61
CA ASP A 336 -3.94 -4.51 -14.68
C ASP A 336 -5.24 -4.09 -14.00
N GLU A 337 -6.23 -3.76 -14.81
CA GLU A 337 -7.52 -3.22 -14.36
C GLU A 337 -8.49 -4.27 -13.80
N ASN A 338 -8.20 -5.54 -13.98
CA ASN A 338 -9.08 -6.63 -13.54
C ASN A 338 -8.66 -7.15 -12.15
N TYR A 339 -7.36 -7.22 -11.90
CA TYR A 339 -6.82 -7.82 -10.68
C TYR A 339 -6.25 -6.79 -9.69
N THR A 340 -5.89 -5.58 -10.15
CA THR A 340 -5.32 -4.57 -9.26
C THR A 340 -6.25 -3.38 -9.05
N SER A 341 -6.30 -2.89 -7.81
CA SER A 341 -7.07 -1.68 -7.50
C SER A 341 -6.51 -0.45 -8.23
N ILE A 342 -5.21 -0.39 -8.44
CA ILE A 342 -4.58 0.74 -9.14
C ILE A 342 -4.98 0.75 -10.61
N GLY A 343 -4.91 -0.39 -11.30
CA GLY A 343 -5.36 -0.51 -12.69
C GLY A 343 -6.84 -0.11 -12.85
N ALA A 344 -7.71 -0.59 -11.96
CA ALA A 344 -9.12 -0.22 -11.95
C ALA A 344 -9.33 1.29 -11.72
N ILE A 345 -8.63 1.89 -10.74
CA ILE A 345 -8.68 3.35 -10.47
C ILE A 345 -8.25 4.14 -11.71
N LEU A 346 -7.18 3.74 -12.37
CA LEU A 346 -6.69 4.40 -13.58
C LEU A 346 -7.71 4.33 -14.72
N ARG A 347 -8.31 3.16 -14.95
CA ARG A 347 -9.39 2.97 -15.93
C ARG A 347 -10.55 3.93 -15.68
N PHE A 348 -11.09 3.97 -14.47
CA PHE A 348 -12.22 4.83 -14.13
C PHE A 348 -11.85 6.32 -14.01
N SER A 349 -10.58 6.63 -13.81
CA SER A 349 -10.06 8.00 -13.84
C SER A 349 -9.68 8.48 -15.24
N ASN A 350 -9.71 7.61 -16.24
CA ASN A 350 -9.26 7.87 -17.61
C ASN A 350 -7.80 8.39 -17.65
N VAL A 351 -6.92 7.74 -16.90
CA VAL A 351 -5.50 8.04 -16.78
C VAL A 351 -4.69 6.81 -17.19
N SER A 352 -3.69 6.97 -18.04
CA SER A 352 -2.80 5.85 -18.38
C SER A 352 -1.79 5.56 -17.27
N PHE A 353 -1.30 4.32 -17.22
CA PHE A 353 -0.25 3.94 -16.28
C PHE A 353 1.04 4.74 -16.51
N THR A 354 1.38 5.01 -17.79
CA THR A 354 2.49 5.90 -18.17
C THR A 354 2.34 7.29 -17.57
N GLN A 355 1.12 7.84 -17.60
CA GLN A 355 0.85 9.15 -16.99
C GLN A 355 1.03 9.12 -15.48
N LEU A 356 0.54 8.07 -14.80
CA LEU A 356 0.74 7.92 -13.34
C LEU A 356 2.22 7.85 -12.99
N VAL A 357 3.00 7.00 -13.66
CA VAL A 357 4.44 6.86 -13.41
C VAL A 357 5.18 8.19 -13.60
N ALA A 358 4.84 8.93 -14.68
CA ALA A 358 5.40 10.24 -14.91
C ALA A 358 5.02 11.27 -13.83
N GLU A 359 3.78 11.27 -13.34
CA GLU A 359 3.33 12.12 -12.23
C GLU A 359 4.10 11.80 -10.94
N ILE A 360 4.32 10.52 -10.63
CA ILE A 360 5.07 10.06 -9.46
C ILE A 360 6.56 10.49 -9.55
N ILE A 361 7.17 10.39 -10.73
CA ILE A 361 8.56 10.86 -10.95
C ILE A 361 8.63 12.39 -10.77
N ASN A 362 7.67 13.14 -11.30
CA ASN A 362 7.61 14.59 -11.14
C ASN A 362 7.48 15.02 -9.67
N ASP A 363 6.67 14.30 -8.88
CA ASP A 363 6.56 14.55 -7.44
C ASP A 363 7.92 14.40 -6.74
N ALA A 364 8.69 13.36 -7.09
CA ALA A 364 10.02 13.13 -6.53
C ALA A 364 10.98 14.31 -6.79
N PHE A 365 10.98 14.88 -7.98
CA PHE A 365 11.77 16.09 -8.31
C PHE A 365 11.29 17.31 -7.52
N THR A 366 10.00 17.51 -7.40
CA THR A 366 9.41 18.63 -6.65
C THR A 366 9.79 18.59 -5.17
N ARG A 367 9.75 17.40 -4.56
CA ARG A 367 10.12 17.21 -3.15
C ARG A 367 11.59 17.47 -2.89
N LEU A 368 12.49 17.04 -3.77
CA LEU A 368 13.91 17.33 -3.65
C LEU A 368 14.18 18.83 -3.70
N SER A 369 13.60 19.55 -4.67
CA SER A 369 13.76 20.99 -4.83
C SER A 369 13.33 21.75 -3.57
N ALA A 370 12.20 21.37 -2.97
CA ALA A 370 11.70 21.94 -1.73
C ALA A 370 12.61 21.67 -0.53
N SER A 371 13.19 20.47 -0.43
CA SER A 371 14.12 20.09 0.64
C SER A 371 15.45 20.82 0.54
N GLN A 372 16.00 20.98 -0.66
CA GLN A 372 17.22 21.74 -0.92
C GLN A 372 17.03 23.23 -0.60
N LEU A 373 15.86 23.79 -0.91
CA LEU A 373 15.53 25.18 -0.56
C LEU A 373 15.50 25.40 0.95
N LYS A 374 14.89 24.48 1.71
CA LYS A 374 14.85 24.51 3.17
C LYS A 374 16.26 24.45 3.80
N ARG A 375 17.15 23.59 3.26
CA ARG A 375 18.56 23.51 3.74
C ARG A 375 19.41 24.75 3.44
N ARG A 376 19.01 25.58 2.46
CA ARG A 376 19.71 26.85 2.14
C ARG A 376 19.23 28.03 3.00
N ILE A 377 18.04 27.90 3.60
CA ILE A 377 17.41 28.94 4.43
C ILE A 377 17.66 28.68 5.93
N ALA A 378 18.00 27.46 6.33
CA ALA A 378 18.37 27.08 7.69
C ALA A 378 19.90 27.20 7.90
#